data_9f1ce0d8e0f16d82b0fcb0c0bfc28ca7
#
_entry.id   9f1ce0d8e0f16d82b0fcb0c0bfc28ca7
#
_cell.length_a   1.000
_cell.length_b   1.000
_cell.length_c   1.000
_cell.angle_alpha   90.00
_cell.angle_beta   90.00
_cell.angle_gamma   90.00
#
_symmetry.space_group_name_H-M   'P 1'
#
loop_
_entity.id
_entity.type
_entity.pdbx_description
1 polymer ?
#
loop_
_entity_poly.entity_id
_entity_poly.type
_entity_poly.pdbx_seq_one_letter_code
_entity_poly.pdbx_strand_id
1 'polypeptide(L)'
;PEEYEVYHEKYVKSGERTWSTTDAWKQRYTFSGKYGANLMEEVARYAVVAAQVAKDLEGQFDVIHAHDWLTYYAGIAAKRVSGKPLVVHMHATEYDRSGENVNTQVYAIERAGMHAADRVIAVSNLTRNIVINRYGVPADKVVTVHNAVRFAENSGKVPERGVKDKIVTFLGRITYQ
;
A
#
# COMPACT_ATOMS: atom_id res chain seq x y z
N PRO A 1 9.81 12.40 3.50
CA PRO A 1 9.64 13.51 4.44
C PRO A 1 8.80 14.62 3.82
N GLU A 2 9.19 15.16 2.65
CA GLU A 2 8.47 16.25 1.98
C GLU A 2 7.05 15.83 1.54
N GLU A 3 6.86 14.63 0.99
CA GLU A 3 5.54 14.13 0.60
C GLU A 3 4.61 13.93 1.81
N TYR A 4 5.14 13.48 2.94
CA TYR A 4 4.37 13.35 4.17
C TYR A 4 4.00 14.73 4.75
N GLU A 5 4.92 15.70 4.72
CA GLU A 5 4.64 17.08 5.16
C GLU A 5 3.63 17.75 4.24
N VAL A 6 3.71 17.57 2.92
CA VAL A 6 2.73 18.06 1.94
C VAL A 6 1.36 17.40 2.17
N TYR A 7 1.31 16.11 2.43
CA TYR A 7 0.06 15.41 2.76
C TYR A 7 -0.53 15.93 4.08
N HIS A 8 0.31 16.08 5.10
CA HIS A 8 -0.07 16.61 6.39
C HIS A 8 -0.56 18.06 6.30
N GLU A 9 0.13 18.94 5.55
CA GLU A 9 -0.30 20.32 5.33
C GLU A 9 -1.61 20.41 4.54
N LYS A 10 -1.76 19.62 3.48
CA LYS A 10 -2.89 19.68 2.57
C LYS A 10 -4.17 19.09 3.16
N TYR A 11 -4.09 18.04 3.96
CA TYR A 11 -5.25 17.29 4.45
C TYR A 11 -5.54 17.46 5.95
N VAL A 12 -4.57 17.84 6.74
CA VAL A 12 -4.73 18.04 8.19
C VAL A 12 -5.01 19.49 8.55
N LYS A 13 -4.36 20.45 7.88
CA LYS A 13 -4.63 21.88 8.11
C LYS A 13 -5.93 22.38 7.48
N SER A 14 -6.49 21.68 6.48
CA SER A 14 -7.76 22.07 5.86
C SER A 14 -9.01 21.63 6.64
N GLY A 15 -8.88 20.79 7.62
CA GLY A 15 -9.97 20.42 8.52
C GLY A 15 -9.64 20.86 9.94
N GLU A 16 -10.39 21.77 10.52
CA GLU A 16 -10.28 22.43 11.85
C GLU A 16 -9.89 21.54 13.06
N ARG A 17 -9.03 20.55 12.89
CA ARG A 17 -8.49 19.69 13.95
C ARG A 17 -7.01 19.97 14.13
N THR A 18 -6.70 20.80 15.10
CA THR A 18 -5.36 20.95 15.65
C THR A 18 -4.91 19.61 16.24
N TRP A 19 -4.08 18.88 15.50
CA TRP A 19 -3.35 17.75 16.04
C TRP A 19 -2.24 18.26 16.96
N SER A 20 -2.44 18.19 18.27
CA SER A 20 -1.32 18.27 19.19
C SER A 20 -0.60 16.91 19.18
N THR A 21 0.03 16.58 18.07
CA THR A 21 1.09 15.58 18.10
C THR A 21 2.20 16.19 18.92
N THR A 22 2.45 15.66 20.09
CA THR A 22 3.64 16.01 20.86
C THR A 22 4.84 15.79 19.92
N ASP A 23 5.63 16.82 19.65
CA ASP A 23 6.81 16.79 18.76
C ASP A 23 7.84 15.69 19.11
N ALA A 24 7.61 14.99 20.21
CA ALA A 24 8.45 13.92 20.71
C ALA A 24 8.63 12.74 19.74
N TRP A 25 7.64 12.39 18.90
CA TRP A 25 7.80 11.33 17.93
C TRP A 25 8.51 11.81 16.64
N LYS A 26 8.34 13.08 16.24
CA LYS A 26 9.06 13.69 15.12
C LYS A 26 10.57 13.70 15.36
N GLN A 27 10.99 13.93 16.60
CA GLN A 27 12.40 13.87 16.98
C GLN A 27 12.95 12.44 17.09
N ARG A 28 12.09 11.45 17.32
CA ARG A 28 12.47 10.06 17.58
C ARG A 28 12.63 9.21 16.33
N TYR A 29 11.95 9.57 15.23
CA TYR A 29 11.92 8.78 14.02
C TYR A 29 12.13 9.66 12.80
N THR A 30 13.33 9.63 12.25
CA THR A 30 13.66 10.26 10.96
C THR A 30 13.57 9.20 9.87
N PHE A 31 12.75 9.44 8.85
CA PHE A 31 12.66 8.58 7.67
C PHE A 31 13.61 9.14 6.61
N SER A 32 14.43 8.28 6.01
CA SER A 32 15.38 8.71 4.98
C SER A 32 14.69 8.99 3.64
N GLY A 33 13.50 8.43 3.43
CA GLY A 33 12.76 8.50 2.17
C GLY A 33 13.45 7.85 0.98
N LYS A 34 14.57 7.15 1.21
CA LYS A 34 15.35 6.50 0.15
C LYS A 34 15.04 5.01 0.12
N TYR A 35 14.62 4.52 -1.03
CA TYR A 35 14.63 3.10 -1.34
C TYR A 35 16.09 2.64 -1.46
N GLY A 36 16.66 2.16 -0.37
CA GLY A 36 18.08 1.83 -0.31
C GLY A 36 18.36 0.65 0.61
N ALA A 37 19.62 0.49 1.02
CA ALA A 37 20.11 -0.63 1.83
C ALA A 37 19.36 -0.85 3.15
N ASN A 38 18.63 0.15 3.66
CA ASN A 38 17.92 0.12 4.95
C ASN A 38 16.39 -0.01 4.81
N LEU A 39 15.87 -0.44 3.65
CA LEU A 39 14.43 -0.49 3.41
C LEU A 39 13.67 -1.32 4.47
N MET A 40 14.22 -2.44 4.90
CA MET A 40 13.58 -3.29 5.94
C MET A 40 13.53 -2.61 7.31
N GLU A 41 14.54 -1.80 7.65
CA GLU A 41 14.53 -0.99 8.87
C GLU A 41 13.47 0.11 8.79
N GLU A 42 13.33 0.75 7.63
CA GLU A 42 12.30 1.78 7.39
C GLU A 42 10.89 1.19 7.53
N VAL A 43 10.66 -0.02 6.99
CA VAL A 43 9.38 -0.76 7.15
C VAL A 43 9.09 -1.04 8.63
N ALA A 44 10.10 -1.46 9.39
CA ALA A 44 9.95 -1.71 10.82
C ALA A 44 9.69 -0.41 11.62
N ARG A 45 10.40 0.67 11.32
CA ARG A 45 10.18 1.99 11.93
C ARG A 45 8.79 2.53 11.62
N TYR A 46 8.34 2.37 10.38
CA TYR A 46 7.00 2.78 9.98
C TYR A 46 5.92 2.08 10.79
N ALA A 47 6.09 0.79 11.09
CA ALA A 47 5.17 0.06 11.95
C ALA A 47 5.07 0.63 13.38
N VAL A 48 6.20 1.06 13.96
CA VAL A 48 6.22 1.69 15.29
C VAL A 48 5.49 3.03 15.28
N VAL A 49 5.76 3.86 14.26
CA VAL A 49 5.07 5.15 14.10
C VAL A 49 3.58 4.97 13.88
N ALA A 50 3.17 4.02 13.03
CA ALA A 50 1.76 3.73 12.77
C ALA A 50 1.01 3.28 14.04
N ALA A 51 1.66 2.50 14.91
CA ALA A 51 1.08 2.14 16.20
C ALA A 51 0.83 3.36 17.09
N GLN A 52 1.77 4.31 17.13
CA GLN A 52 1.59 5.54 17.91
C GLN A 52 0.48 6.41 17.31
N VAL A 53 0.48 6.60 15.99
CA VAL A 53 -0.57 7.35 15.29
C VAL A 53 -1.95 6.73 15.55
N ALA A 54 -2.06 5.41 15.50
CA ALA A 54 -3.33 4.72 15.76
C ALA A 54 -3.84 4.91 17.19
N LYS A 55 -2.94 5.01 18.18
CA LYS A 55 -3.29 5.37 19.58
C LYS A 55 -3.77 6.80 19.68
N ASP A 56 -3.04 7.74 19.07
CA ASP A 56 -3.36 9.16 19.11
C ASP A 56 -4.70 9.46 18.41
N LEU A 57 -5.10 8.58 17.47
CA LEU A 57 -6.35 8.62 16.71
C LEU A 57 -7.47 7.76 17.31
N GLU A 58 -7.34 7.29 18.52
CA GLU A 58 -8.34 6.42 19.15
C GLU A 58 -9.76 7.02 19.04
N GLY A 59 -10.72 6.20 18.58
CA GLY A 59 -12.10 6.62 18.36
C GLY A 59 -12.35 7.50 17.12
N GLN A 60 -11.32 7.81 16.32
CA GLN A 60 -11.45 8.70 15.15
C GLN A 60 -11.42 7.96 13.81
N PHE A 61 -11.27 6.64 13.82
CA PHE A 61 -11.33 5.80 12.63
C PHE A 61 -11.98 4.46 12.94
N ASP A 62 -12.55 3.82 11.92
CA ASP A 62 -13.30 2.56 12.06
C ASP A 62 -12.57 1.37 11.42
N VAL A 63 -11.67 1.63 10.48
CA VAL A 63 -10.98 0.61 9.72
C VAL A 63 -9.55 1.05 9.40
N ILE A 64 -8.64 0.07 9.34
CA ILE A 64 -7.26 0.25 8.90
C ILE A 64 -7.17 -0.33 7.50
N HIS A 65 -6.65 0.44 6.54
CA HIS A 65 -6.44 -0.01 5.17
C HIS A 65 -4.97 0.14 4.79
N ALA A 66 -4.29 -0.99 4.61
CA ALA A 66 -2.86 -1.05 4.29
C ALA A 66 -2.65 -1.52 2.85
N HIS A 67 -1.82 -0.81 2.09
CA HIS A 67 -1.54 -1.04 0.68
C HIS A 67 -0.12 -1.58 0.48
N ASP A 68 -0.01 -2.78 -0.09
CA ASP A 68 1.23 -3.48 -0.39
C ASP A 68 2.14 -3.75 0.83
N TRP A 69 3.13 -4.56 0.64
CA TRP A 69 3.97 -5.12 1.68
C TRP A 69 4.69 -4.09 2.56
N LEU A 70 5.03 -2.92 2.01
CA LEU A 70 5.69 -1.84 2.75
C LEU A 70 4.85 -1.33 3.93
N THR A 71 3.52 -1.44 3.85
CA THR A 71 2.60 -0.93 4.86
C THR A 71 1.98 -2.02 5.74
N TYR A 72 2.22 -3.29 5.45
CA TYR A 72 1.54 -4.38 6.16
C TYR A 72 1.91 -4.47 7.63
N TYR A 73 3.17 -4.31 7.97
CA TYR A 73 3.57 -4.27 9.39
C TYR A 73 3.00 -3.07 10.13
N ALA A 74 2.87 -1.93 9.46
CA ALA A 74 2.20 -0.75 10.00
C ALA A 74 0.73 -1.04 10.28
N GLY A 75 0.03 -1.67 9.33
CA GLY A 75 -1.36 -2.10 9.51
C GLY A 75 -1.54 -3.09 10.66
N ILE A 76 -0.66 -4.08 10.80
CA ILE A 76 -0.68 -5.04 11.91
C ILE A 76 -0.46 -4.33 13.25
N ALA A 77 0.50 -3.42 13.31
CA ALA A 77 0.82 -2.68 14.53
C ALA A 77 -0.35 -1.77 14.95
N ALA A 78 -0.95 -1.05 14.00
CA ALA A 78 -2.14 -0.24 14.23
C ALA A 78 -3.34 -1.08 14.71
N LYS A 79 -3.60 -2.25 14.09
CA LYS A 79 -4.65 -3.19 14.52
C LYS A 79 -4.44 -3.63 15.97
N ARG A 80 -3.21 -3.97 16.35
CA ARG A 80 -2.90 -4.44 17.71
C ARG A 80 -3.20 -3.41 18.79
N VAL A 81 -2.98 -2.14 18.52
CA VAL A 81 -3.15 -1.09 19.53
C VAL A 81 -4.56 -0.51 19.55
N SER A 82 -5.28 -0.53 18.42
CA SER A 82 -6.62 0.07 18.29
C SER A 82 -7.76 -0.94 18.37
N GLY A 83 -7.48 -2.23 18.13
CA GLY A 83 -8.53 -3.27 18.01
C GLY A 83 -9.40 -3.14 16.76
N LYS A 84 -9.09 -2.17 15.85
CA LYS A 84 -9.88 -1.94 14.64
C LYS A 84 -9.56 -2.98 13.55
N PRO A 85 -10.53 -3.32 12.69
CA PRO A 85 -10.34 -4.28 11.61
C PRO A 85 -9.28 -3.78 10.62
N LEU A 86 -8.46 -4.72 10.13
CA LEU A 86 -7.42 -4.49 9.13
C LEU A 86 -7.85 -5.05 7.78
N VAL A 87 -7.87 -4.22 6.78
CA VAL A 87 -7.95 -4.58 5.37
C VAL A 87 -6.58 -4.39 4.74
N VAL A 88 -6.05 -5.41 4.07
CA VAL A 88 -4.84 -5.25 3.25
C VAL A 88 -5.21 -5.31 1.77
N HIS A 89 -4.55 -4.48 0.98
CA HIS A 89 -4.77 -4.37 -0.45
C HIS A 89 -3.50 -4.74 -1.19
N MET A 90 -3.56 -5.82 -1.95
CA MET A 90 -2.45 -6.36 -2.72
C MET A 90 -2.55 -5.88 -4.16
N HIS A 91 -1.63 -4.98 -4.56
CA HIS A 91 -1.53 -4.48 -5.93
C HIS A 91 -0.64 -5.35 -6.80
N ALA A 92 0.47 -5.85 -6.25
CA ALA A 92 1.35 -6.80 -6.90
C ALA A 92 2.07 -7.65 -5.84
N THR A 93 2.06 -8.97 -6.02
CA THR A 93 2.76 -9.89 -5.14
C THR A 93 4.25 -9.96 -5.49
N GLU A 94 5.05 -10.54 -4.60
CA GLU A 94 6.45 -10.81 -4.92
C GLU A 94 6.59 -11.78 -6.10
N TYR A 95 5.64 -12.69 -6.31
CA TYR A 95 5.59 -13.55 -7.50
C TYR A 95 5.35 -12.78 -8.79
N ASP A 96 4.59 -11.67 -8.74
CA ASP A 96 4.41 -10.79 -9.91
C ASP A 96 5.71 -10.02 -10.25
N ARG A 97 6.55 -9.74 -9.24
CA ARG A 97 7.79 -8.98 -9.39
C ARG A 97 9.00 -9.84 -9.79
N SER A 98 9.10 -11.05 -9.29
CA SER A 98 10.31 -11.88 -9.42
C SER A 98 10.03 -13.32 -9.88
N GLY A 99 8.80 -13.63 -10.29
CA GLY A 99 8.42 -14.99 -10.72
C GLY A 99 8.66 -16.00 -9.59
N GLU A 100 9.33 -17.10 -9.89
CA GLU A 100 9.64 -18.13 -8.89
C GLU A 100 10.87 -17.78 -8.00
N ASN A 101 11.64 -16.74 -8.35
CA ASN A 101 12.80 -16.30 -7.58
C ASN A 101 12.44 -15.23 -6.54
N VAL A 102 11.52 -15.56 -5.66
CA VAL A 102 10.97 -14.63 -4.68
C VAL A 102 11.99 -14.18 -3.65
N ASN A 103 11.97 -12.88 -3.30
CA ASN A 103 12.64 -12.37 -2.12
C ASN A 103 11.91 -12.89 -0.87
N THR A 104 12.57 -13.74 -0.11
CA THR A 104 11.99 -14.43 1.05
C THR A 104 11.55 -13.49 2.16
N GLN A 105 12.21 -12.34 2.34
CA GLN A 105 11.85 -11.35 3.35
C GLN A 105 10.55 -10.63 2.93
N VAL A 106 10.44 -10.21 1.67
CA VAL A 106 9.23 -9.57 1.13
C VAL A 106 8.06 -10.55 1.18
N TYR A 107 8.26 -11.79 0.72
CA TYR A 107 7.27 -12.86 0.82
C TYR A 107 6.76 -13.07 2.26
N ALA A 108 7.67 -13.10 3.23
CA ALA A 108 7.29 -13.26 4.64
C ALA A 108 6.44 -12.11 5.16
N ILE A 109 6.75 -10.86 4.78
CA ILE A 109 5.97 -9.68 5.15
C ILE A 109 4.59 -9.71 4.49
N GLU A 110 4.53 -10.00 3.18
CA GLU A 110 3.26 -10.13 2.45
C GLU A 110 2.38 -11.19 3.10
N ARG A 111 2.94 -12.37 3.36
CA ARG A 111 2.22 -13.46 4.00
C ARG A 111 1.72 -13.08 5.39
N ALA A 112 2.58 -12.48 6.22
CA ALA A 112 2.21 -12.06 7.57
C ALA A 112 1.07 -11.03 7.54
N GLY A 113 1.13 -10.03 6.65
CA GLY A 113 0.10 -9.01 6.50
C GLY A 113 -1.25 -9.59 6.10
N MET A 114 -1.25 -10.43 5.06
CA MET A 114 -2.49 -11.05 4.56
C MET A 114 -3.13 -12.01 5.57
N HIS A 115 -2.33 -12.76 6.32
CA HIS A 115 -2.85 -13.64 7.38
C HIS A 115 -3.41 -12.86 8.58
N ALA A 116 -2.78 -11.74 8.97
CA ALA A 116 -3.21 -10.91 10.08
C ALA A 116 -4.45 -10.04 9.77
N ALA A 117 -4.70 -9.76 8.48
CA ALA A 117 -5.82 -8.95 8.05
C ALA A 117 -7.17 -9.65 8.26
N ASP A 118 -8.24 -8.89 8.41
CA ASP A 118 -9.63 -9.40 8.45
C ASP A 118 -10.17 -9.64 7.04
N ARG A 119 -9.70 -8.84 6.07
CA ARG A 119 -9.98 -8.99 4.64
C ARG A 119 -8.74 -8.67 3.82
N VAL A 120 -8.62 -9.35 2.69
CA VAL A 120 -7.58 -9.13 1.68
C VAL A 120 -8.25 -8.72 0.39
N ILE A 121 -7.91 -7.56 -0.14
CA ILE A 121 -8.32 -7.10 -1.46
C ILE A 121 -7.21 -7.44 -2.44
N ALA A 122 -7.56 -8.12 -3.52
CA ALA A 122 -6.69 -8.40 -4.66
C ALA A 122 -7.20 -7.62 -5.89
N VAL A 123 -6.32 -6.97 -6.64
CA VAL A 123 -6.71 -6.12 -7.79
C VAL A 123 -7.20 -6.90 -9.01
N SER A 124 -7.05 -8.22 -9.01
CA SER A 124 -7.53 -9.09 -10.08
C SER A 124 -7.81 -10.50 -9.57
N ASN A 125 -8.54 -11.29 -10.36
CA ASN A 125 -8.72 -12.71 -10.08
C ASN A 125 -7.39 -13.48 -10.16
N LEU A 126 -6.46 -13.06 -11.02
CA LEU A 126 -5.12 -13.62 -11.08
C LEU A 126 -4.39 -13.42 -9.76
N THR A 127 -4.31 -12.18 -9.27
CA THR A 127 -3.69 -11.85 -7.97
C THR A 127 -4.39 -12.60 -6.83
N ARG A 128 -5.74 -12.68 -6.84
CA ARG A 128 -6.50 -13.47 -5.87
C ARG A 128 -6.06 -14.92 -5.83
N ASN A 129 -5.91 -15.54 -6.99
CA ASN A 129 -5.49 -16.95 -7.08
C ASN A 129 -4.05 -17.14 -6.57
N ILE A 130 -3.14 -16.20 -6.84
CA ILE A 130 -1.78 -16.23 -6.30
C ILE A 130 -1.84 -16.13 -4.76
N VAL A 131 -2.59 -15.20 -4.21
CA VAL A 131 -2.76 -15.01 -2.76
C VAL A 131 -3.26 -16.28 -2.07
N ILE A 132 -4.24 -16.95 -2.65
CA ILE A 132 -4.79 -18.19 -2.11
C ILE A 132 -3.78 -19.35 -2.24
N ASN A 133 -3.23 -19.55 -3.42
CA ASN A 133 -2.47 -20.76 -3.73
C ASN A 133 -1.01 -20.70 -3.29
N ARG A 134 -0.38 -19.50 -3.32
CA ARG A 134 1.04 -19.32 -3.00
C ARG A 134 1.27 -18.82 -1.57
N TYR A 135 0.34 -18.06 -1.01
CA TYR A 135 0.46 -17.55 0.37
C TYR A 135 -0.41 -18.32 1.37
N GLY A 136 -1.29 -19.21 0.90
CA GLY A 136 -2.16 -20.03 1.76
C GLY A 136 -3.21 -19.22 2.50
N VAL A 137 -3.65 -18.09 1.95
CA VAL A 137 -4.70 -17.26 2.56
C VAL A 137 -6.06 -17.92 2.29
N PRO A 138 -6.94 -18.07 3.31
CA PRO A 138 -8.28 -18.62 3.12
C PRO A 138 -9.08 -17.86 2.05
N ALA A 139 -9.73 -18.60 1.14
CA ALA A 139 -10.40 -18.03 -0.03
C ALA A 139 -11.57 -17.10 0.30
N ASP A 140 -12.24 -17.34 1.43
CA ASP A 140 -13.35 -16.54 1.95
C ASP A 140 -12.89 -15.17 2.49
N LYS A 141 -11.60 -15.04 2.78
CA LYS A 141 -10.95 -13.82 3.25
C LYS A 141 -10.53 -12.91 2.10
N VAL A 142 -10.38 -13.43 0.88
CA VAL A 142 -9.84 -12.72 -0.27
C VAL A 142 -10.94 -12.29 -1.23
N VAL A 143 -11.03 -10.99 -1.48
CA VAL A 143 -12.02 -10.38 -2.39
C VAL A 143 -11.28 -9.73 -3.56
N THR A 144 -11.80 -9.93 -4.79
CA THR A 144 -11.30 -9.22 -5.96
C THR A 144 -12.01 -7.87 -6.09
N VAL A 145 -11.21 -6.79 -6.13
CA VAL A 145 -11.68 -5.44 -6.47
C VAL A 145 -10.75 -4.88 -7.55
N HIS A 146 -11.27 -4.76 -8.76
CA HIS A 146 -10.48 -4.28 -9.89
C HIS A 146 -10.14 -2.79 -9.73
N ASN A 147 -8.93 -2.42 -10.16
CA ASN A 147 -8.56 -1.02 -10.29
C ASN A 147 -9.49 -0.31 -11.28
N ALA A 148 -9.79 0.94 -11.00
CA ALA A 148 -10.63 1.77 -11.84
C ALA A 148 -9.87 3.00 -12.35
N VAL A 149 -10.39 3.59 -13.42
CA VAL A 149 -9.90 4.86 -13.97
C VAL A 149 -11.07 5.84 -14.06
N ARG A 150 -10.76 7.11 -13.83
CA ARG A 150 -11.71 8.18 -14.12
C ARG A 150 -11.56 8.54 -15.59
N PHE A 151 -12.62 8.34 -16.37
CA PHE A 151 -12.64 8.82 -17.76
C PHE A 151 -12.64 10.36 -17.74
N ALA A 152 -11.67 10.95 -18.44
CA ALA A 152 -11.68 12.39 -18.68
C ALA A 152 -12.82 12.71 -19.66
N GLU A 153 -13.71 13.62 -19.29
CA GLU A 153 -14.84 14.04 -20.12
C GLU A 153 -14.41 14.72 -21.43
N ASN A 154 -13.16 15.16 -21.51
CA ASN A 154 -12.56 15.82 -22.68
C ASN A 154 -11.25 15.14 -23.08
N SER A 155 -11.31 13.94 -23.58
CA SER A 155 -10.23 13.48 -24.48
C SER A 155 -10.42 14.23 -25.79
N GLY A 156 -9.67 15.32 -25.99
CA GLY A 156 -9.63 16.02 -27.27
C GLY A 156 -9.43 15.01 -28.40
N LYS A 157 -10.08 15.26 -29.55
CA LYS A 157 -9.88 14.41 -30.73
C LYS A 157 -8.39 14.21 -30.95
N VAL A 158 -7.92 12.99 -30.78
CA VAL A 158 -6.56 12.63 -31.14
C VAL A 158 -6.45 12.89 -32.65
N PRO A 159 -5.56 13.76 -33.12
CA PRO A 159 -5.42 14.02 -34.54
C PRO A 159 -5.15 12.68 -35.24
N GLU A 160 -5.89 12.42 -36.31
CA GLU A 160 -5.65 11.26 -37.17
C GLU A 160 -4.21 11.35 -37.65
N ARG A 161 -3.35 10.51 -37.07
CA ARG A 161 -2.02 10.30 -37.60
C ARG A 161 -2.19 9.47 -38.85
N GLY A 162 -1.72 9.93 -40.00
CA GLY A 162 -1.80 9.24 -41.29
C GLY A 162 -1.02 7.89 -41.35
N VAL A 163 -1.00 7.16 -40.23
CA VAL A 163 -0.38 5.84 -40.10
C VAL A 163 -1.41 4.80 -40.49
N LYS A 164 -1.15 4.09 -41.58
CA LYS A 164 -2.03 3.01 -42.11
C LYS A 164 -1.83 1.69 -41.40
N ASP A 165 -0.74 1.51 -40.68
CA ASP A 165 -0.39 0.25 -40.01
C ASP A 165 -1.09 0.14 -38.65
N LYS A 166 -1.37 -1.12 -38.26
CA LYS A 166 -1.88 -1.40 -36.93
C LYS A 166 -0.78 -1.12 -35.89
N ILE A 167 -1.07 -0.24 -34.93
CA ILE A 167 -0.12 0.16 -33.87
C ILE A 167 -0.48 -0.60 -32.61
N VAL A 168 0.48 -1.33 -32.06
CA VAL A 168 0.43 -1.89 -30.70
C VAL A 168 1.33 -1.04 -29.82
N THR A 169 0.74 -0.38 -28.83
CA THR A 169 1.49 0.48 -27.89
C THR A 169 1.62 -0.21 -26.55
N PHE A 170 2.87 -0.31 -26.05
CA PHE A 170 3.17 -0.68 -24.68
C PHE A 170 3.53 0.58 -23.89
N LEU A 171 2.82 0.82 -22.78
CA LEU A 171 3.11 1.90 -21.86
C LEU A 171 3.46 1.30 -20.50
N GLY A 172 4.71 1.45 -20.05
CA GLY A 172 5.16 0.91 -18.78
C GLY A 172 6.63 1.19 -18.51
N ARG A 173 7.09 0.82 -17.32
CA ARG A 173 8.54 0.84 -17.02
C ARG A 173 9.21 -0.38 -17.66
N ILE A 174 10.36 -0.17 -18.25
CA ILE A 174 11.25 -1.24 -18.66
C ILE A 174 12.19 -1.50 -17.51
N THR A 175 11.98 -2.62 -16.80
CA THR A 175 12.83 -3.06 -15.69
C THR A 175 13.15 -4.54 -15.88
N TYR A 176 14.28 -4.99 -15.34
CA TYR A 176 14.50 -6.42 -15.13
C TYR A 176 13.59 -6.89 -14.00
N GLN A 177 12.73 -7.84 -14.31
CA GLN A 177 11.90 -8.56 -13.36
C GLN A 177 12.20 -10.05 -13.47
#